data_807312303cc58d5d1e02dba805a13a45
#
_entry.id   807312303cc58d5d1e02dba805a13a45
#
_cell.length_a   1.000
_cell.length_b   1.000
_cell.length_c   1.000
_cell.angle_alpha   90.00
_cell.angle_beta   90.00
_cell.angle_gamma   90.00
#
_symmetry.space_group_name_H-M   'P 1'
#
loop_
_entity.id
_entity.type
_entity.pdbx_description
1 polymer ?
#
loop_
_entity_poly.entity_id
_entity_poly.type
_entity_poly.pdbx_seq_one_letter_code
_entity_poly.pdbx_strand_id
1 'polypeptide(L)'
;MTSASAVPHRIGDTFRVKGLKLTDHFFDVPLDHGFRAPGAGDVPPTTESSIEIFAREVRAGDKNDEAVASMPWLVFLQGGPGFECARLTESGGWIAHAVQSHRVLLLDQRGTGRSSRVSTAGLDRRFGADDVESKAKYLANFRADSIVADAELVRKTLLGDDSKWALLGQSFGGFCILRYLSVASGGVSEAFLTGGLPPLVHCADAATPAYRALIKRVRAQNAKFYRRFPMDVTRVRDVVKFVRDQPGGSASTPSGGKLTVRGVQALGFGMLGTAGGMENLHYLFEKAWEDDSRTHLSYAFLKSCEDVHAFDTNPLYACLHESIYCNGGGASDWAAERVFSDDEFSKEFSAENALGPASDPHTPVLFTGEMVFPFMFDDVAALTPMKAVADALAKKDDWPRLYDVDALRACGVPVACASYVEDMFVDFDLAAETASRIGKYGARVWSTSEYMHSGIREDGGRILKKLMEMARDEEPLR
;
A
#
# COMPACT_ATOMS: atom_id res chain seq x y z
N MET A 1 7.30 -0.78 26.76
CA MET A 1 8.12 0.22 26.01
C MET A 1 8.77 1.14 27.03
N THR A 2 10.10 1.21 27.08
CA THR A 2 10.81 2.21 27.87
C THR A 2 10.43 3.59 27.33
N SER A 3 10.17 4.57 28.21
CA SER A 3 9.77 5.93 27.85
C SER A 3 10.88 6.58 27.00
N ALA A 4 10.79 6.44 25.67
CA ALA A 4 11.64 7.21 24.79
C ALA A 4 11.20 8.68 24.90
N SER A 5 12.11 9.51 25.37
CA SER A 5 11.98 10.97 25.39
C SER A 5 11.79 11.51 23.97
N ALA A 6 11.31 12.76 23.84
CA ALA A 6 11.23 13.48 22.57
C ALA A 6 12.52 13.32 21.75
N VAL A 7 12.38 13.14 20.44
CA VAL A 7 13.52 13.01 19.51
C VAL A 7 13.96 14.39 19.00
N PRO A 8 15.20 14.54 18.48
CA PRO A 8 15.61 15.75 17.81
C PRO A 8 14.62 16.15 16.73
N HIS A 9 14.20 17.42 16.77
CA HIS A 9 13.17 17.95 15.89
C HIS A 9 13.59 19.29 15.32
N ARG A 10 13.43 19.45 14.02
CA ARG A 10 13.71 20.69 13.29
C ARG A 10 12.48 21.12 12.50
N ILE A 11 12.07 22.37 12.64
CA ILE A 11 11.06 23.01 11.79
C ILE A 11 11.76 23.52 10.55
N GLY A 12 11.20 23.17 9.39
CA GLY A 12 11.67 23.60 8.08
C GLY A 12 10.86 24.78 7.52
N ASP A 13 10.63 24.74 6.21
CA ASP A 13 9.95 25.82 5.50
C ASP A 13 8.47 25.91 5.88
N THR A 14 7.97 27.15 5.92
CA THR A 14 6.54 27.43 6.00
C THR A 14 6.13 28.20 4.75
N PHE A 15 5.12 27.70 4.06
CA PHE A 15 4.63 28.32 2.83
C PHE A 15 3.11 28.17 2.69
N ARG A 16 2.53 28.79 1.67
CA ARG A 16 1.10 28.75 1.39
C ARG A 16 0.85 28.16 0.02
N VAL A 17 -0.22 27.37 -0.08
CA VAL A 17 -0.89 27.04 -1.32
C VAL A 17 -2.34 27.49 -1.21
N LYS A 18 -3.11 27.43 -2.28
CA LYS A 18 -4.50 27.91 -2.28
C LYS A 18 -5.33 27.27 -1.16
N GLY A 19 -5.75 28.09 -0.20
CA GLY A 19 -6.58 27.72 0.94
C GLY A 19 -5.84 27.02 2.10
N LEU A 20 -4.52 26.81 2.02
CA LEU A 20 -3.75 26.11 3.05
C LEU A 20 -2.47 26.86 3.45
N LYS A 21 -2.05 26.70 4.71
CA LYS A 21 -0.70 27.01 5.21
C LYS A 21 -0.02 25.71 5.60
N LEU A 22 1.19 25.49 5.10
CA LEU A 22 1.95 24.27 5.28
C LEU A 22 3.26 24.57 6.02
N THR A 23 3.67 23.69 6.93
CA THR A 23 4.94 23.78 7.66
C THR A 23 5.64 22.43 7.63
N ASP A 24 6.90 22.42 7.28
CA ASP A 24 7.73 21.21 7.21
C ASP A 24 8.34 20.92 8.58
N HIS A 25 8.38 19.63 8.93
CA HIS A 25 8.99 19.11 10.14
C HIS A 25 9.92 17.95 9.81
N PHE A 26 11.03 17.86 10.51
CA PHE A 26 12.02 16.79 10.38
C PHE A 26 12.35 16.23 11.77
N PHE A 27 12.42 14.92 11.87
CA PHE A 27 12.66 14.20 13.13
C PHE A 27 13.75 13.16 12.94
N ASP A 28 14.73 13.10 13.84
CA ASP A 28 15.73 12.03 13.84
C ASP A 28 15.24 10.88 14.69
N VAL A 29 15.03 9.71 14.09
CA VAL A 29 14.51 8.52 14.76
C VAL A 29 15.47 7.33 14.63
N PRO A 30 15.44 6.34 15.53
CA PRO A 30 16.23 5.14 15.36
C PRO A 30 15.90 4.39 14.07
N LEU A 31 16.92 3.87 13.36
CA LEU A 31 16.70 2.96 12.26
C LEU A 31 16.06 1.65 12.75
N ASP A 32 16.64 1.05 13.80
CA ASP A 32 16.16 -0.19 14.42
C ASP A 32 15.50 0.13 15.77
N HIS A 33 14.20 -0.06 15.85
CA HIS A 33 13.41 0.10 17.09
C HIS A 33 13.49 -1.10 18.03
N GLY A 34 14.29 -2.11 17.68
CA GLY A 34 14.53 -3.26 18.55
C GLY A 34 13.46 -4.35 18.48
N PHE A 35 12.53 -4.30 17.54
CA PHE A 35 11.53 -5.36 17.37
C PHE A 35 12.16 -6.65 16.87
N ARG A 36 11.75 -7.79 17.44
CA ARG A 36 12.29 -9.11 17.14
C ARG A 36 11.18 -10.14 16.96
N ALA A 37 11.52 -11.29 16.42
CA ALA A 37 10.62 -12.43 16.26
C ALA A 37 10.05 -12.89 17.62
N PRO A 38 8.85 -13.49 17.64
CA PRO A 38 8.28 -14.03 18.86
C PRO A 38 9.24 -15.03 19.56
N GLY A 39 9.43 -14.83 20.87
CA GLY A 39 10.33 -15.65 21.66
C GLY A 39 11.77 -15.13 21.77
N ALA A 40 12.22 -14.25 20.87
CA ALA A 40 13.53 -13.61 20.98
C ALA A 40 13.56 -12.43 21.95
N GLY A 41 12.37 -11.87 22.29
CA GLY A 41 12.24 -10.66 23.09
C GLY A 41 12.69 -9.41 22.34
N ASP A 42 11.99 -8.29 22.56
CA ASP A 42 12.42 -7.01 22.01
C ASP A 42 13.68 -6.53 22.74
N VAL A 43 14.55 -5.85 22.00
CA VAL A 43 15.76 -5.22 22.55
C VAL A 43 15.57 -3.69 22.55
N PRO A 44 16.32 -2.94 23.37
CA PRO A 44 16.27 -1.48 23.30
C PRO A 44 16.59 -0.98 21.88
N PRO A 45 15.96 0.12 21.42
CA PRO A 45 16.30 0.76 20.15
C PRO A 45 17.79 1.08 20.09
N THR A 46 18.41 0.88 18.92
CA THR A 46 19.82 1.24 18.75
C THR A 46 19.93 2.73 18.42
N THR A 47 20.82 3.43 19.11
CA THR A 47 21.15 4.83 18.82
C THR A 47 22.33 4.97 17.85
N GLU A 48 22.94 3.86 17.45
CA GLU A 48 24.13 3.84 16.60
C GLU A 48 23.86 4.28 15.17
N SER A 49 22.60 4.11 14.68
CA SER A 49 22.19 4.67 13.40
C SER A 49 20.78 5.25 13.47
N SER A 50 20.64 6.50 13.05
CA SER A 50 19.37 7.20 12.92
C SER A 50 19.02 7.43 11.45
N ILE A 51 17.74 7.68 11.22
CA ILE A 51 17.19 8.14 9.94
C ILE A 51 16.33 9.35 10.19
N GLU A 52 16.21 10.22 9.18
CA GLU A 52 15.34 11.40 9.23
C GLU A 52 13.94 11.03 8.74
N ILE A 53 12.92 11.41 9.51
CA ILE A 53 11.51 11.34 9.14
C ILE A 53 11.00 12.75 8.84
N PHE A 54 10.38 12.90 7.69
CA PHE A 54 9.72 14.12 7.26
C PHE A 54 8.22 14.04 7.51
N ALA A 55 7.66 15.12 8.04
CA ALA A 55 6.22 15.30 8.11
C ALA A 55 5.83 16.73 7.72
N ARG A 56 4.68 16.89 7.11
CA ARG A 56 4.14 18.20 6.73
C ARG A 56 2.88 18.49 7.50
N GLU A 57 2.93 19.51 8.35
CA GLU A 57 1.74 20.08 8.95
C GLU A 57 0.95 20.86 7.90
N VAL A 58 -0.36 20.65 7.87
CA VAL A 58 -1.32 21.32 6.99
C VAL A 58 -2.42 21.95 7.83
N ARG A 59 -2.67 23.25 7.62
CA ARG A 59 -3.69 24.03 8.31
C ARG A 59 -4.54 24.80 7.32
N ALA A 60 -5.77 25.14 7.69
CA ALA A 60 -6.58 26.08 6.93
C ALA A 60 -5.83 27.44 6.81
N GLY A 61 -5.79 27.98 5.60
CA GLY A 61 -5.02 29.17 5.31
C GLY A 61 -5.63 30.47 5.85
N ASP A 62 -6.91 30.46 6.18
CA ASP A 62 -7.68 31.59 6.71
C ASP A 62 -7.72 31.66 8.25
N LYS A 63 -7.33 30.58 8.95
CA LYS A 63 -7.26 30.55 10.40
C LYS A 63 -5.96 31.17 10.91
N ASN A 64 -6.07 31.96 11.98
CA ASN A 64 -4.91 32.50 12.68
C ASN A 64 -4.22 31.43 13.54
N ASP A 65 -2.99 31.72 13.98
CA ASP A 65 -2.18 30.77 14.73
C ASP A 65 -2.77 30.44 16.10
N GLU A 66 -3.47 31.39 16.77
CA GLU A 66 -4.13 31.17 18.06
C GLU A 66 -5.31 30.21 17.94
N ALA A 67 -6.17 30.38 16.94
CA ALA A 67 -7.29 29.48 16.67
C ALA A 67 -6.82 28.05 16.35
N VAL A 68 -5.70 27.91 15.69
CA VAL A 68 -5.15 26.61 15.31
C VAL A 68 -4.41 25.94 16.48
N ALA A 69 -3.82 26.69 17.38
CA ALA A 69 -2.99 26.14 18.49
C ALA A 69 -3.75 25.14 19.35
N SER A 70 -5.06 25.35 19.58
CA SER A 70 -5.93 24.47 20.37
C SER A 70 -6.57 23.33 19.58
N MET A 71 -6.40 23.28 18.24
CA MET A 71 -7.01 22.24 17.42
C MET A 71 -6.33 20.89 17.62
N PRO A 72 -7.10 19.77 17.69
CA PRO A 72 -6.52 18.45 17.75
C PRO A 72 -5.75 18.12 16.45
N TRP A 73 -4.80 17.17 16.56
CA TRP A 73 -4.05 16.69 15.41
C TRP A 73 -4.71 15.48 14.77
N LEU A 74 -4.64 15.41 13.45
CA LEU A 74 -4.99 14.26 12.64
C LEU A 74 -3.78 13.84 11.81
N VAL A 75 -3.25 12.66 12.06
CA VAL A 75 -2.12 12.13 11.29
C VAL A 75 -2.62 11.25 10.16
N PHE A 76 -2.14 11.50 8.96
CA PHE A 76 -2.41 10.64 7.81
C PHE A 76 -1.29 9.63 7.61
N LEU A 77 -1.65 8.34 7.62
CA LEU A 77 -0.78 7.22 7.31
C LEU A 77 -1.10 6.74 5.89
N GLN A 78 -0.12 6.94 5.01
CA GLN A 78 -0.24 6.65 3.58
C GLN A 78 -0.28 5.13 3.33
N GLY A 79 -0.98 4.74 2.27
CA GLY A 79 -0.98 3.37 1.74
C GLY A 79 0.32 3.01 1.00
N GLY A 80 0.38 1.82 0.48
CA GLY A 80 1.54 1.23 -0.19
C GLY A 80 1.82 -0.16 0.32
N PRO A 81 3.00 -0.45 0.90
CA PRO A 81 4.05 0.42 1.49
C PRO A 81 4.87 1.22 0.46
N GLY A 82 5.68 2.15 0.93
CA GLY A 82 6.72 2.76 0.10
C GLY A 82 6.32 4.00 -0.72
N PHE A 83 5.16 4.59 -0.45
CA PHE A 83 4.72 5.83 -1.10
C PHE A 83 4.75 7.03 -0.15
N GLU A 84 5.12 8.19 -0.68
CA GLU A 84 5.05 9.46 0.03
C GLU A 84 3.62 9.98 0.13
N CYS A 85 3.36 10.88 1.08
CA CYS A 85 2.11 11.62 1.13
C CYS A 85 1.98 12.60 -0.05
N ALA A 86 0.74 12.87 -0.46
CA ALA A 86 0.47 13.79 -1.54
C ALA A 86 1.07 15.19 -1.29
N ARG A 87 1.64 15.79 -2.34
CA ARG A 87 2.11 17.19 -2.34
C ARG A 87 0.97 18.09 -2.75
N LEU A 88 0.39 18.77 -1.78
CA LEU A 88 -0.82 19.56 -1.96
C LEU A 88 -0.53 20.83 -2.76
N THR A 89 -1.38 21.12 -3.74
CA THR A 89 -1.38 22.36 -4.52
C THR A 89 -2.52 23.30 -4.14
N GLU A 90 -3.58 22.74 -3.54
CA GLU A 90 -4.73 23.50 -3.03
C GLU A 90 -5.46 22.69 -1.96
N SER A 91 -6.43 23.33 -1.29
CA SER A 91 -7.37 22.67 -0.40
C SER A 91 -8.40 21.89 -1.20
N GLY A 92 -8.56 20.60 -0.92
CA GLY A 92 -9.51 19.74 -1.61
C GLY A 92 -9.70 18.38 -0.91
N GLY A 93 -10.69 17.62 -1.35
CA GLY A 93 -11.00 16.29 -0.86
C GLY A 93 -11.12 16.20 0.66
N TRP A 94 -10.53 15.16 1.26
CA TRP A 94 -10.56 14.95 2.70
C TRP A 94 -9.75 16.02 3.48
N ILE A 95 -8.71 16.61 2.89
CA ILE A 95 -7.92 17.69 3.51
C ILE A 95 -8.81 18.90 3.79
N ALA A 96 -9.62 19.33 2.80
CA ALA A 96 -10.52 20.48 2.96
C ALA A 96 -11.50 20.28 4.12
N HIS A 97 -11.95 19.04 4.35
CA HIS A 97 -12.81 18.71 5.49
C HIS A 97 -12.02 18.67 6.81
N ALA A 98 -10.89 17.99 6.83
CA ALA A 98 -10.07 17.80 8.03
C ALA A 98 -9.57 19.11 8.64
N VAL A 99 -9.07 20.05 7.82
CA VAL A 99 -8.49 21.32 8.30
C VAL A 99 -9.53 22.28 8.91
N GLN A 100 -10.83 21.98 8.81
CA GLN A 100 -11.87 22.74 9.50
C GLN A 100 -11.79 22.54 11.02
N SER A 101 -11.39 21.34 11.47
CA SER A 101 -11.40 20.94 12.89
C SER A 101 -10.08 20.39 13.40
N HIS A 102 -9.10 20.13 12.54
CA HIS A 102 -7.83 19.52 12.91
C HIS A 102 -6.63 20.25 12.29
N ARG A 103 -5.49 20.13 12.97
CA ARG A 103 -4.16 20.26 12.35
C ARG A 103 -3.84 18.93 11.72
N VAL A 104 -3.62 18.89 10.40
CA VAL A 104 -3.32 17.65 9.69
C VAL A 104 -1.81 17.46 9.60
N LEU A 105 -1.32 16.27 9.89
CA LEU A 105 0.07 15.89 9.70
C LEU A 105 0.17 14.82 8.60
N LEU A 106 0.77 15.18 7.48
CA LEU A 106 1.09 14.26 6.39
C LEU A 106 2.49 13.68 6.67
N LEU A 107 2.53 12.43 7.13
CA LEU A 107 3.77 11.74 7.49
C LEU A 107 4.32 10.98 6.28
N ASP A 108 5.44 11.42 5.72
CA ASP A 108 6.20 10.57 4.81
C ASP A 108 6.81 9.43 5.65
N GLN A 109 6.28 8.23 5.47
CA GLN A 109 6.78 7.07 6.19
C GLN A 109 8.26 6.85 5.88
N ARG A 110 8.99 6.19 6.81
CA ARG A 110 10.41 5.87 6.60
C ARG A 110 10.67 5.27 5.22
N GLY A 111 11.72 5.71 4.57
CA GLY A 111 12.09 5.27 3.22
C GLY A 111 11.37 5.96 2.07
N THR A 112 10.45 6.89 2.33
CA THR A 112 9.63 7.54 1.31
C THR A 112 9.82 9.05 1.25
N GLY A 113 9.49 9.65 0.13
CA GLY A 113 9.39 11.11 -0.03
C GLY A 113 10.62 11.87 0.41
N ARG A 114 10.44 12.77 1.38
CA ARG A 114 11.50 13.56 2.01
C ARG A 114 12.06 12.95 3.29
N SER A 115 11.49 11.86 3.79
CA SER A 115 12.15 11.01 4.78
C SER A 115 13.38 10.34 4.18
N SER A 116 14.28 9.80 5.02
CA SER A 116 15.47 9.08 4.52
C SER A 116 15.09 8.07 3.44
N ARG A 117 15.07 8.54 2.18
CA ARG A 117 14.47 7.84 1.04
C ARG A 117 15.27 6.61 0.66
N VAL A 118 14.57 5.50 0.40
CA VAL A 118 15.14 4.30 -0.18
C VAL A 118 15.09 4.37 -1.70
N SER A 119 16.23 4.14 -2.33
CA SER A 119 16.36 3.92 -3.77
C SER A 119 17.46 2.88 -4.02
N THR A 120 17.42 2.18 -5.14
CA THR A 120 18.44 1.20 -5.52
C THR A 120 19.84 1.80 -5.47
N ALA A 121 20.04 2.94 -6.13
CA ALA A 121 21.32 3.63 -6.13
C ALA A 121 21.76 4.12 -4.72
N GLY A 122 20.81 4.46 -3.85
CA GLY A 122 21.08 4.82 -2.45
C GLY A 122 21.59 3.63 -1.62
N LEU A 123 20.98 2.47 -1.81
CA LEU A 123 21.38 1.22 -1.16
C LEU A 123 22.77 0.78 -1.65
N ASP A 124 23.03 0.86 -2.95
CA ASP A 124 24.33 0.52 -3.52
C ASP A 124 25.46 1.42 -3.00
N ARG A 125 25.19 2.73 -2.86
CA ARG A 125 26.18 3.65 -2.26
C ARG A 125 26.44 3.37 -0.78
N ARG A 126 25.44 2.89 -0.06
CA ARG A 126 25.54 2.63 1.40
C ARG A 126 26.21 1.31 1.72
N PHE A 127 25.89 0.26 0.98
CA PHE A 127 26.28 -1.12 1.30
C PHE A 127 27.18 -1.78 0.23
N GLY A 128 27.27 -1.20 -0.96
CA GLY A 128 27.84 -1.85 -2.13
C GLY A 128 26.77 -2.56 -2.97
N ALA A 129 27.05 -2.74 -4.26
CA ALA A 129 26.09 -3.32 -5.20
C ALA A 129 25.73 -4.78 -4.82
N ASP A 130 26.70 -5.55 -4.37
CA ASP A 130 26.59 -7.00 -4.15
C ASP A 130 26.23 -7.39 -2.70
N ASP A 131 26.16 -6.46 -1.76
CA ASP A 131 25.84 -6.76 -0.35
C ASP A 131 24.34 -6.92 -0.14
N VAL A 132 23.83 -8.06 -0.55
CA VAL A 132 22.41 -8.44 -0.45
C VAL A 132 21.96 -8.52 1.01
N GLU A 133 22.78 -9.09 1.89
CA GLU A 133 22.43 -9.33 3.29
C GLU A 133 22.23 -8.02 4.06
N SER A 134 23.17 -7.08 3.95
CA SER A 134 23.05 -5.78 4.61
C SER A 134 21.87 -4.97 4.08
N LYS A 135 21.61 -5.01 2.76
CA LYS A 135 20.45 -4.36 2.15
C LYS A 135 19.14 -4.95 2.66
N ALA A 136 19.00 -6.27 2.69
CA ALA A 136 17.80 -6.94 3.18
C ALA A 136 17.58 -6.66 4.67
N LYS A 137 18.62 -6.71 5.51
CA LYS A 137 18.56 -6.35 6.94
C LYS A 137 18.16 -4.90 7.14
N TYR A 138 18.67 -3.98 6.32
CA TYR A 138 18.27 -2.58 6.36
C TYR A 138 16.80 -2.42 6.03
N LEU A 139 16.32 -2.99 4.91
CA LEU A 139 14.94 -2.87 4.44
C LEU A 139 13.94 -3.55 5.38
N ALA A 140 14.33 -4.58 6.12
CA ALA A 140 13.46 -5.21 7.11
C ALA A 140 12.98 -4.25 8.21
N ASN A 141 13.64 -3.10 8.39
CA ASN A 141 13.22 -2.04 9.33
C ASN A 141 12.16 -1.09 8.77
N PHE A 142 11.60 -1.33 7.57
CA PHE A 142 10.69 -0.38 6.90
C PHE A 142 9.23 -0.87 6.85
N ARG A 143 8.83 -1.73 7.82
CA ARG A 143 7.46 -2.23 7.97
C ARG A 143 6.61 -1.39 8.94
N ALA A 144 5.35 -1.79 9.09
CA ALA A 144 4.37 -1.12 9.96
C ALA A 144 4.80 -1.00 11.42
N ASP A 145 5.55 -1.97 11.95
CA ASP A 145 6.08 -1.94 13.32
C ASP A 145 6.97 -0.72 13.56
N SER A 146 7.95 -0.48 12.70
CA SER A 146 8.86 0.66 12.79
C SER A 146 8.20 1.98 12.39
N ILE A 147 7.31 1.98 11.39
CA ILE A 147 6.54 3.17 10.98
C ILE A 147 5.69 3.69 12.15
N VAL A 148 5.07 2.80 12.88
CA VAL A 148 4.24 3.16 14.05
C VAL A 148 5.11 3.66 15.20
N ALA A 149 6.28 3.07 15.42
CA ALA A 149 7.22 3.57 16.43
C ALA A 149 7.71 4.98 16.10
N ASP A 150 8.00 5.28 14.82
CA ASP A 150 8.32 6.64 14.36
C ASP A 150 7.17 7.60 14.66
N ALA A 151 5.95 7.22 14.26
CA ALA A 151 4.77 8.05 14.47
C ALA A 151 4.55 8.36 15.95
N GLU A 152 4.77 7.39 16.85
CA GLU A 152 4.65 7.60 18.28
C GLU A 152 5.75 8.53 18.84
N LEU A 153 6.98 8.46 18.32
CA LEU A 153 8.04 9.40 18.67
C LEU A 153 7.72 10.82 18.17
N VAL A 154 7.19 10.95 16.95
CA VAL A 154 6.73 12.24 16.40
C VAL A 154 5.59 12.81 17.25
N ARG A 155 4.60 11.99 17.65
CA ARG A 155 3.52 12.42 18.53
C ARG A 155 4.06 13.00 19.85
N LYS A 156 4.89 12.24 20.54
CA LYS A 156 5.49 12.66 21.82
C LYS A 156 6.31 13.95 21.69
N THR A 157 7.03 14.09 20.58
CA THR A 157 7.84 15.30 20.30
C THR A 157 6.97 16.53 20.05
N LEU A 158 5.86 16.40 19.33
CA LEU A 158 4.99 17.53 19.00
C LEU A 158 3.98 17.87 20.10
N LEU A 159 3.47 16.87 20.82
CA LEU A 159 2.33 17.01 21.71
C LEU A 159 2.65 16.71 23.19
N GLY A 160 3.77 16.07 23.48
CA GLY A 160 4.07 15.52 24.81
C GLY A 160 3.49 14.11 25.02
N ASP A 161 3.84 13.50 26.13
CA ASP A 161 3.51 12.09 26.42
C ASP A 161 2.01 11.83 26.58
N ASP A 162 1.28 12.72 27.22
CA ASP A 162 -0.12 12.53 27.64
C ASP A 162 -1.14 12.92 26.57
N SER A 163 -0.74 13.65 25.55
CA SER A 163 -1.64 14.14 24.51
C SER A 163 -1.88 13.09 23.43
N LYS A 164 -3.10 13.08 22.90
CA LYS A 164 -3.53 12.14 21.86
C LYS A 164 -3.73 12.84 20.54
N TRP A 165 -3.65 12.07 19.46
CA TRP A 165 -4.06 12.51 18.14
C TRP A 165 -5.04 11.55 17.48
N ALA A 166 -5.76 12.01 16.46
CA ALA A 166 -6.57 11.17 15.59
C ALA A 166 -5.70 10.56 14.48
N LEU A 167 -6.10 9.41 13.98
CA LEU A 167 -5.41 8.72 12.87
C LEU A 167 -6.35 8.55 11.68
N LEU A 168 -5.86 8.82 10.48
CA LEU A 168 -6.51 8.47 9.22
C LEU A 168 -5.54 7.60 8.42
N GLY A 169 -5.96 6.40 8.02
CA GLY A 169 -5.15 5.48 7.23
C GLY A 169 -5.89 4.97 5.99
N GLN A 170 -5.19 4.96 4.87
CA GLN A 170 -5.68 4.39 3.63
C GLN A 170 -4.86 3.15 3.27
N SER A 171 -5.53 2.01 2.92
CA SER A 171 -4.82 0.79 2.51
C SER A 171 -3.81 0.35 3.57
N PHE A 172 -2.54 0.14 3.24
CA PHE A 172 -1.47 -0.18 4.20
C PHE A 172 -1.38 0.82 5.38
N GLY A 173 -1.80 2.08 5.20
CA GLY A 173 -1.92 3.02 6.32
C GLY A 173 -2.91 2.55 7.40
N GLY A 174 -3.95 1.83 7.01
CA GLY A 174 -4.86 1.16 7.95
C GLY A 174 -4.19 -0.03 8.66
N PHE A 175 -3.30 -0.77 8.00
CA PHE A 175 -2.46 -1.80 8.63
C PHE A 175 -1.58 -1.17 9.72
N CYS A 176 -0.99 -0.01 9.44
CA CYS A 176 -0.26 0.76 10.44
C CYS A 176 -1.15 1.20 11.60
N ILE A 177 -2.42 1.62 11.36
CA ILE A 177 -3.36 1.96 12.43
C ILE A 177 -3.63 0.75 13.33
N LEU A 178 -3.87 -0.44 12.77
CA LEU A 178 -4.07 -1.64 13.60
C LEU A 178 -2.83 -1.97 14.45
N ARG A 179 -1.64 -1.83 13.88
CA ARG A 179 -0.39 -1.94 14.66
C ARG A 179 -0.36 -0.89 15.77
N TYR A 180 -0.74 0.36 15.47
CA TYR A 180 -0.76 1.45 16.45
C TYR A 180 -1.71 1.14 17.63
N LEU A 181 -2.93 0.70 17.30
CA LEU A 181 -3.93 0.31 18.30
C LEU A 181 -3.49 -0.90 19.14
N SER A 182 -2.69 -1.81 18.56
CA SER A 182 -2.13 -2.97 19.26
C SER A 182 -1.08 -2.60 20.30
N VAL A 183 -0.31 -1.50 20.11
CA VAL A 183 0.90 -1.26 20.91
C VAL A 183 0.93 0.09 21.61
N ALA A 184 0.17 1.07 21.14
CA ALA A 184 0.19 2.45 21.66
C ALA A 184 -1.20 3.14 21.57
N SER A 185 -2.28 2.39 21.79
CA SER A 185 -3.66 2.93 21.75
C SER A 185 -3.88 4.10 22.71
N GLY A 186 -3.09 4.21 23.78
CA GLY A 186 -3.11 5.33 24.72
C GLY A 186 -2.83 6.70 24.08
N GLY A 187 -2.06 6.74 22.98
CA GLY A 187 -1.76 7.96 22.21
C GLY A 187 -2.81 8.32 21.14
N VAL A 188 -3.89 7.53 21.00
CA VAL A 188 -4.89 7.70 19.95
C VAL A 188 -6.22 8.15 20.54
N SER A 189 -6.82 9.20 19.98
CA SER A 189 -8.16 9.68 20.36
C SER A 189 -9.27 9.00 19.58
N GLU A 190 -9.11 8.86 18.28
CA GLU A 190 -10.04 8.22 17.33
C GLU A 190 -9.27 7.75 16.09
N ALA A 191 -9.78 6.74 15.39
CA ALA A 191 -9.12 6.18 14.21
C ALA A 191 -10.09 5.94 13.06
N PHE A 192 -9.69 6.37 11.86
CA PHE A 192 -10.44 6.29 10.62
C PHE A 192 -9.65 5.47 9.60
N LEU A 193 -10.27 4.42 9.06
CA LEU A 193 -9.64 3.52 8.10
C LEU A 193 -10.43 3.50 6.80
N THR A 194 -9.73 3.50 5.67
CA THR A 194 -10.37 3.38 4.35
C THR A 194 -9.67 2.29 3.53
N GLY A 195 -10.38 1.21 3.21
CA GLY A 195 -9.82 0.06 2.49
C GLY A 195 -8.54 -0.50 3.11
N GLY A 196 -8.43 -0.54 4.45
CA GLY A 196 -7.16 -0.80 5.13
C GLY A 196 -7.25 -1.70 6.37
N LEU A 197 -8.16 -2.66 6.40
CA LEU A 197 -8.22 -3.64 7.48
C LEU A 197 -7.47 -4.93 7.08
N PRO A 198 -6.25 -5.18 7.62
CA PRO A 198 -5.48 -6.37 7.28
C PRO A 198 -6.13 -7.65 7.82
N PRO A 199 -5.88 -8.81 7.22
CA PRO A 199 -6.24 -10.08 7.84
C PRO A 199 -5.43 -10.29 9.12
N LEU A 200 -6.11 -10.64 10.23
CA LEU A 200 -5.46 -10.97 11.51
C LEU A 200 -5.10 -12.48 11.54
N VAL A 201 -4.35 -12.92 10.54
CA VAL A 201 -3.92 -14.31 10.44
C VAL A 201 -2.59 -14.48 11.19
N HIS A 202 -2.56 -15.41 12.13
CA HIS A 202 -1.37 -15.78 12.89
C HIS A 202 -0.84 -17.12 12.41
N CYS A 203 -0.17 -17.15 11.27
CA CYS A 203 0.50 -18.36 10.79
C CYS A 203 1.79 -17.98 10.07
N ALA A 204 2.64 -18.99 9.88
CA ALA A 204 3.90 -18.83 9.18
C ALA A 204 3.72 -18.31 7.74
N ASP A 205 2.57 -18.54 7.14
CA ASP A 205 2.25 -18.15 5.77
C ASP A 205 0.99 -17.26 5.76
N ALA A 206 1.10 -16.07 6.35
CA ALA A 206 -0.03 -15.15 6.48
C ALA A 206 -0.44 -14.49 5.15
N ALA A 207 0.44 -14.40 4.16
CA ALA A 207 0.13 -13.81 2.86
C ALA A 207 -0.75 -14.74 1.98
N THR A 208 -0.58 -16.06 2.05
CA THR A 208 -1.36 -17.02 1.26
C THR A 208 -2.88 -16.89 1.44
N PRO A 209 -3.44 -16.83 2.66
CA PRO A 209 -4.88 -16.60 2.82
C PRO A 209 -5.38 -15.30 2.20
N ALA A 210 -4.60 -14.22 2.30
CA ALA A 210 -4.94 -12.93 1.68
C ALA A 210 -5.03 -13.05 0.15
N TYR A 211 -4.03 -13.63 -0.50
CA TYR A 211 -4.04 -13.81 -1.96
C TYR A 211 -5.13 -14.75 -2.44
N ARG A 212 -5.40 -15.87 -1.73
CA ARG A 212 -6.51 -16.77 -2.08
C ARG A 212 -7.87 -16.05 -2.01
N ALA A 213 -8.09 -15.23 -1.01
CA ALA A 213 -9.30 -14.42 -0.88
C ALA A 213 -9.42 -13.39 -2.02
N LEU A 214 -8.32 -12.69 -2.34
CA LEU A 214 -8.29 -11.69 -3.41
C LEU A 214 -8.59 -12.27 -4.80
N ILE A 215 -8.18 -13.49 -5.12
CA ILE A 215 -8.45 -14.12 -6.43
C ILE A 215 -9.95 -14.14 -6.75
N LYS A 216 -10.82 -14.35 -5.76
CA LYS A 216 -12.27 -14.29 -5.94
C LYS A 216 -12.71 -12.92 -6.50
N ARG A 217 -12.13 -11.83 -5.99
CA ARG A 217 -12.42 -10.46 -6.45
C ARG A 217 -11.81 -10.22 -7.84
N VAL A 218 -10.59 -10.68 -8.06
CA VAL A 218 -9.91 -10.61 -9.37
C VAL A 218 -10.75 -11.28 -10.47
N ARG A 219 -11.29 -12.47 -10.22
CA ARG A 219 -12.21 -13.16 -11.15
C ARG A 219 -13.44 -12.30 -11.46
N ALA A 220 -14.07 -11.74 -10.44
CA ALA A 220 -15.26 -10.92 -10.62
C ALA A 220 -14.96 -9.64 -11.44
N GLN A 221 -13.81 -8.99 -11.20
CA GLN A 221 -13.43 -7.80 -11.96
C GLN A 221 -13.07 -8.14 -13.41
N ASN A 222 -12.38 -9.23 -13.69
CA ASN A 222 -12.17 -9.72 -15.06
C ASN A 222 -13.49 -9.96 -15.78
N ALA A 223 -14.44 -10.65 -15.13
CA ALA A 223 -15.75 -10.89 -15.72
C ALA A 223 -16.52 -9.60 -16.03
N LYS A 224 -16.43 -8.59 -15.14
CA LYS A 224 -17.00 -7.26 -15.38
C LYS A 224 -16.34 -6.54 -16.54
N PHE A 225 -15.01 -6.55 -16.62
CA PHE A 225 -14.25 -5.92 -17.69
C PHE A 225 -14.64 -6.47 -19.06
N TYR A 226 -14.57 -7.78 -19.24
CA TYR A 226 -14.87 -8.41 -20.54
C TYR A 226 -16.37 -8.37 -20.91
N ARG A 227 -17.27 -8.35 -19.91
CA ARG A 227 -18.70 -8.08 -20.18
C ARG A 227 -18.93 -6.66 -20.67
N ARG A 228 -18.20 -5.68 -20.13
CA ARG A 228 -18.30 -4.27 -20.51
C ARG A 228 -17.63 -3.98 -21.84
N PHE A 229 -16.51 -4.63 -22.10
CA PHE A 229 -15.68 -4.47 -23.31
C PHE A 229 -15.44 -5.81 -23.99
N PRO A 230 -16.47 -6.44 -24.60
CA PRO A 230 -16.34 -7.78 -25.19
C PRO A 230 -15.33 -7.84 -26.36
N MET A 231 -15.10 -6.72 -27.05
CA MET A 231 -14.08 -6.63 -28.11
C MET A 231 -12.66 -6.80 -27.58
N ASP A 232 -12.42 -6.55 -26.31
CA ASP A 232 -11.07 -6.64 -25.74
C ASP A 232 -10.63 -8.09 -25.49
N VAL A 233 -11.53 -9.06 -25.55
CA VAL A 233 -11.14 -10.47 -25.59
C VAL A 233 -10.16 -10.71 -26.72
N THR A 234 -10.51 -10.27 -27.95
CA THR A 234 -9.65 -10.42 -29.12
C THR A 234 -8.40 -9.55 -29.02
N ARG A 235 -8.55 -8.26 -28.62
CA ARG A 235 -7.41 -7.32 -28.53
C ARG A 235 -6.33 -7.81 -27.57
N VAL A 236 -6.74 -8.24 -26.37
CA VAL A 236 -5.81 -8.75 -25.35
C VAL A 236 -5.13 -10.05 -25.84
N ARG A 237 -5.90 -10.96 -26.42
CA ARG A 237 -5.37 -12.21 -27.00
C ARG A 237 -4.33 -11.94 -28.09
N ASP A 238 -4.60 -10.98 -29.00
CA ASP A 238 -3.68 -10.61 -30.09
C ASP A 238 -2.36 -10.07 -29.52
N VAL A 239 -2.42 -9.17 -28.54
CA VAL A 239 -1.22 -8.63 -27.87
C VAL A 239 -0.45 -9.73 -27.14
N VAL A 240 -1.14 -10.57 -26.36
CA VAL A 240 -0.49 -11.66 -25.61
C VAL A 240 0.16 -12.67 -26.55
N LYS A 241 -0.50 -13.02 -27.66
CA LYS A 241 0.05 -13.88 -28.71
C LYS A 241 1.30 -13.25 -29.34
N PHE A 242 1.22 -11.97 -29.69
CA PHE A 242 2.36 -11.23 -30.25
C PHE A 242 3.56 -11.25 -29.30
N VAL A 243 3.35 -10.94 -28.01
CA VAL A 243 4.40 -10.93 -26.98
C VAL A 243 5.01 -12.32 -26.80
N ARG A 244 4.18 -13.35 -26.71
CA ARG A 244 4.62 -14.76 -26.58
C ARG A 244 5.50 -15.20 -27.75
N ASP A 245 5.12 -14.80 -28.97
CA ASP A 245 5.78 -15.23 -30.20
C ASP A 245 7.07 -14.41 -30.50
N GLN A 246 7.39 -13.38 -29.71
CA GLN A 246 8.67 -12.65 -29.80
C GLN A 246 9.86 -13.51 -29.34
N PRO A 247 11.07 -13.23 -29.81
CA PRO A 247 12.28 -13.85 -29.29
C PRO A 247 12.39 -13.71 -27.78
N GLY A 248 12.51 -14.82 -27.06
CA GLY A 248 12.56 -14.83 -25.58
C GLY A 248 11.19 -14.62 -24.92
N GLY A 249 10.05 -14.66 -25.66
CA GLY A 249 8.70 -14.56 -25.09
C GLY A 249 8.36 -13.18 -24.49
N SER A 250 9.00 -12.13 -24.98
CA SER A 250 8.83 -10.78 -24.44
C SER A 250 9.08 -9.69 -25.47
N ALA A 251 8.42 -8.54 -25.32
CA ALA A 251 8.72 -7.31 -26.03
C ALA A 251 9.59 -6.39 -25.17
N SER A 252 10.55 -5.69 -25.77
CA SER A 252 11.35 -4.70 -25.04
C SER A 252 10.52 -3.48 -24.71
N THR A 253 10.65 -2.96 -23.48
CA THR A 253 10.00 -1.73 -23.06
C THR A 253 10.92 -0.50 -23.19
N PRO A 254 10.39 0.73 -23.24
CA PRO A 254 11.17 1.93 -23.46
C PRO A 254 12.32 2.17 -22.46
N SER A 255 12.14 1.77 -21.20
CA SER A 255 13.16 1.94 -20.16
C SER A 255 14.16 0.77 -20.07
N GLY A 256 14.16 -0.14 -21.04
CA GLY A 256 15.09 -1.27 -21.11
C GLY A 256 14.66 -2.51 -20.34
N GLY A 257 13.43 -2.54 -19.87
CA GLY A 257 12.79 -3.72 -19.29
C GLY A 257 12.15 -4.62 -20.35
N LYS A 258 11.27 -5.50 -19.90
CA LYS A 258 10.55 -6.47 -20.74
C LYS A 258 9.06 -6.44 -20.44
N LEU A 259 8.24 -6.59 -21.46
CA LEU A 259 6.82 -6.91 -21.33
C LEU A 259 6.64 -8.39 -21.70
N THR A 260 6.50 -9.24 -20.71
CA THR A 260 6.20 -10.66 -20.86
C THR A 260 4.70 -10.91 -20.92
N VAL A 261 4.26 -12.12 -21.22
CA VAL A 261 2.85 -12.53 -21.14
C VAL A 261 2.30 -12.28 -19.72
N ARG A 262 3.06 -12.65 -18.70
CA ARG A 262 2.68 -12.39 -17.30
C ARG A 262 2.67 -10.90 -16.98
N GLY A 263 3.57 -10.12 -17.56
CA GLY A 263 3.58 -8.66 -17.47
C GLY A 263 2.31 -8.04 -18.04
N VAL A 264 1.79 -8.54 -19.18
CA VAL A 264 0.47 -8.12 -19.72
C VAL A 264 -0.65 -8.47 -18.74
N GLN A 265 -0.65 -9.67 -18.16
CA GLN A 265 -1.66 -10.07 -17.17
C GLN A 265 -1.59 -9.20 -15.89
N ALA A 266 -0.41 -8.78 -15.48
CA ALA A 266 -0.20 -7.94 -14.31
C ALA A 266 -0.74 -6.49 -14.46
N LEU A 267 -1.11 -6.04 -15.66
CA LEU A 267 -1.77 -4.75 -15.87
C LEU A 267 -3.09 -4.63 -15.09
N GLY A 268 -3.74 -5.76 -14.81
CA GLY A 268 -4.95 -5.80 -13.98
C GLY A 268 -4.76 -5.25 -12.57
N PHE A 269 -3.57 -5.40 -11.99
CA PHE A 269 -3.22 -4.87 -10.68
C PHE A 269 -3.52 -3.36 -10.56
N GLY A 270 -3.00 -2.54 -11.46
CA GLY A 270 -3.18 -1.08 -11.42
C GLY A 270 -4.52 -0.59 -11.97
N MET A 271 -5.23 -1.42 -12.73
CA MET A 271 -6.36 -0.96 -13.54
C MET A 271 -7.71 -1.55 -13.14
N LEU A 272 -7.82 -2.87 -12.84
CA LEU A 272 -9.14 -3.46 -12.57
C LEU A 272 -9.73 -3.10 -11.20
N GLY A 273 -8.92 -2.60 -10.27
CA GLY A 273 -9.32 -2.25 -8.90
C GLY A 273 -9.43 -0.76 -8.61
N THR A 274 -9.37 0.10 -9.64
CA THR A 274 -9.38 1.57 -9.47
C THR A 274 -10.51 2.21 -10.27
N ALA A 275 -10.97 3.38 -9.83
CA ALA A 275 -11.99 4.15 -10.55
C ALA A 275 -11.50 4.53 -11.95
N GLY A 276 -12.33 4.29 -12.96
CA GLY A 276 -11.97 4.51 -14.38
C GLY A 276 -10.90 3.57 -14.92
N GLY A 277 -10.41 2.62 -14.10
CA GLY A 277 -9.31 1.76 -14.49
C GLY A 277 -9.67 0.76 -15.59
N MET A 278 -10.91 0.25 -15.59
CA MET A 278 -11.37 -0.63 -16.69
C MET A 278 -11.41 0.13 -18.02
N GLU A 279 -11.85 1.38 -18.04
CA GLU A 279 -11.83 2.24 -19.21
C GLU A 279 -10.39 2.52 -19.68
N ASN A 280 -9.50 2.83 -18.73
CA ASN A 280 -8.10 3.05 -19.04
C ASN A 280 -7.44 1.79 -19.62
N LEU A 281 -7.78 0.60 -19.12
CA LEU A 281 -7.31 -0.68 -19.65
C LEU A 281 -7.82 -0.92 -21.08
N HIS A 282 -9.12 -0.65 -21.32
CA HIS A 282 -9.71 -0.71 -22.66
C HIS A 282 -8.98 0.22 -23.64
N TYR A 283 -8.83 1.51 -23.30
CA TYR A 283 -8.13 2.49 -24.14
C TYR A 283 -6.63 2.18 -24.31
N LEU A 284 -6.02 1.50 -23.32
CA LEU A 284 -4.65 1.01 -23.45
C LEU A 284 -4.54 0.01 -24.61
N PHE A 285 -5.44 -0.97 -24.66
CA PHE A 285 -5.43 -1.97 -25.73
C PHE A 285 -5.90 -1.43 -27.08
N GLU A 286 -6.68 -0.34 -27.14
CA GLU A 286 -7.01 0.33 -28.41
C GLU A 286 -5.78 0.87 -29.14
N LYS A 287 -4.78 1.35 -28.39
CA LYS A 287 -3.53 1.92 -28.92
C LYS A 287 -2.36 0.93 -28.93
N ALA A 288 -2.64 -0.38 -28.78
CA ALA A 288 -1.58 -1.38 -28.64
C ALA A 288 -0.65 -1.45 -29.84
N TRP A 289 -1.16 -1.21 -31.05
CA TRP A 289 -0.41 -1.38 -32.28
C TRP A 289 0.06 -0.06 -32.87
N GLU A 290 1.25 -0.09 -33.52
CA GLU A 290 1.80 1.08 -34.21
C GLU A 290 0.95 1.45 -35.42
N ASP A 291 0.45 0.41 -36.16
CA ASP A 291 -0.41 0.55 -37.33
C ASP A 291 -1.30 -0.69 -37.54
N ASP A 292 -2.10 -0.65 -38.59
CA ASP A 292 -3.05 -1.72 -38.95
C ASP A 292 -2.37 -3.04 -39.35
N SER A 293 -1.06 -3.05 -39.68
CA SER A 293 -0.32 -4.27 -39.95
C SER A 293 -0.12 -5.17 -38.76
N ARG A 294 -0.21 -4.59 -37.54
CA ARG A 294 -0.04 -5.27 -36.25
C ARG A 294 1.27 -6.04 -36.09
N THR A 295 2.32 -5.53 -36.73
CA THR A 295 3.66 -6.13 -36.71
C THR A 295 4.54 -5.58 -35.58
N HIS A 296 4.13 -4.46 -34.96
CA HIS A 296 4.85 -3.81 -33.85
C HIS A 296 3.88 -3.25 -32.83
N LEU A 297 4.21 -3.43 -31.55
CA LEU A 297 3.53 -2.72 -30.46
C LEU A 297 3.92 -1.25 -30.48
N SER A 298 2.94 -0.37 -30.26
CA SER A 298 3.20 1.07 -30.26
C SER A 298 4.06 1.49 -29.05
N TYR A 299 4.89 2.51 -29.25
CA TYR A 299 5.65 3.12 -28.16
C TYR A 299 4.75 3.58 -27.02
N ALA A 300 3.59 4.17 -27.36
CA ALA A 300 2.62 4.65 -26.39
C ALA A 300 2.04 3.53 -25.52
N PHE A 301 1.77 2.38 -26.11
CA PHE A 301 1.32 1.20 -25.37
C PHE A 301 2.40 0.69 -24.42
N LEU A 302 3.60 0.43 -24.94
CA LEU A 302 4.73 -0.09 -24.16
C LEU A 302 5.08 0.84 -22.99
N LYS A 303 5.12 2.16 -23.24
CA LYS A 303 5.39 3.13 -22.18
C LYS A 303 4.28 3.15 -21.13
N SER A 304 3.01 3.10 -21.56
CA SER A 304 1.89 3.03 -20.61
C SER A 304 1.92 1.74 -19.77
N CYS A 305 2.35 0.60 -20.34
CA CYS A 305 2.52 -0.64 -19.59
C CYS A 305 3.59 -0.52 -18.48
N GLU A 306 4.70 0.19 -18.76
CA GLU A 306 5.70 0.49 -17.72
C GLU A 306 5.15 1.36 -16.59
N ASP A 307 4.35 2.37 -16.95
CA ASP A 307 3.86 3.38 -16.01
C ASP A 307 2.68 2.90 -15.13
N VAL A 308 2.11 1.72 -15.41
CA VAL A 308 1.04 1.12 -14.58
C VAL A 308 1.52 0.88 -13.16
N HIS A 309 2.76 0.48 -12.98
CA HIS A 309 3.36 0.19 -11.68
C HIS A 309 4.49 1.18 -11.40
N ALA A 310 4.34 2.01 -10.37
CA ALA A 310 5.36 2.98 -9.96
C ALA A 310 6.54 2.30 -9.21
N PHE A 311 7.00 1.13 -9.66
CA PHE A 311 8.08 0.37 -9.02
C PHE A 311 9.44 1.01 -9.18
N ASP A 312 9.68 1.73 -10.26
CA ASP A 312 10.91 2.45 -10.55
C ASP A 312 11.17 3.59 -9.56
N THR A 313 10.14 4.29 -9.16
CA THR A 313 10.22 5.38 -8.18
C THR A 313 9.97 4.93 -6.74
N ASN A 314 9.33 3.78 -6.54
CA ASN A 314 8.95 3.25 -5.23
C ASN A 314 9.35 1.76 -5.07
N PRO A 315 10.65 1.43 -5.10
CA PRO A 315 11.11 0.03 -5.02
C PRO A 315 10.74 -0.67 -3.71
N LEU A 316 10.55 0.08 -2.62
CA LEU A 316 10.05 -0.48 -1.34
C LEU A 316 8.73 -1.20 -1.50
N TYR A 317 7.84 -0.69 -2.37
CA TYR A 317 6.55 -1.33 -2.61
C TYR A 317 6.73 -2.78 -3.08
N ALA A 318 7.52 -2.98 -4.14
CA ALA A 318 7.78 -4.32 -4.66
C ALA A 318 8.52 -5.22 -3.66
N CYS A 319 9.54 -4.68 -2.96
CA CYS A 319 10.38 -5.47 -2.06
C CYS A 319 9.68 -5.87 -0.75
N LEU A 320 8.75 -5.06 -0.25
CA LEU A 320 8.12 -5.28 1.07
C LEU A 320 6.64 -5.66 0.98
N HIS A 321 6.05 -5.75 -0.20
CA HIS A 321 4.61 -5.96 -0.36
C HIS A 321 4.13 -7.22 0.40
N GLU A 322 4.76 -8.37 0.23
CA GLU A 322 4.34 -9.58 0.95
C GLU A 322 4.62 -9.52 2.45
N SER A 323 5.69 -8.84 2.86
CA SER A 323 6.07 -8.74 4.27
C SER A 323 5.07 -7.97 5.13
N ILE A 324 4.18 -7.17 4.53
CA ILE A 324 3.11 -6.48 5.29
C ILE A 324 2.14 -7.46 5.95
N TYR A 325 2.01 -8.67 5.41
CA TYR A 325 1.17 -9.74 5.95
C TYR A 325 1.90 -10.62 6.97
N CYS A 326 3.24 -10.62 7.02
CA CYS A 326 4.00 -11.46 7.94
C CYS A 326 3.80 -10.98 9.39
N ASN A 327 3.19 -11.83 10.21
CA ASN A 327 2.74 -11.48 11.57
C ASN A 327 3.19 -12.51 12.60
N GLY A 328 4.49 -12.48 12.93
CA GLY A 328 5.02 -13.28 14.02
C GLY A 328 5.69 -14.59 13.58
N GLY A 329 6.65 -14.52 12.69
CA GLY A 329 7.41 -15.65 12.16
C GLY A 329 6.82 -16.19 10.86
N GLY A 330 7.62 -16.99 10.18
CA GLY A 330 7.33 -17.54 8.86
C GLY A 330 7.67 -16.61 7.71
N ALA A 331 8.20 -17.21 6.65
CA ALA A 331 8.52 -16.54 5.40
C ALA A 331 7.28 -16.40 4.53
N SER A 332 7.20 -15.33 3.74
CA SER A 332 6.18 -15.23 2.69
C SER A 332 6.49 -16.18 1.53
N ASP A 333 7.77 -16.37 1.27
CA ASP A 333 8.32 -17.28 0.24
C ASP A 333 7.57 -17.17 -1.09
N TRP A 334 7.39 -15.93 -1.55
CA TRP A 334 6.67 -15.60 -2.76
C TRP A 334 5.25 -16.21 -2.78
N ALA A 335 4.45 -15.92 -1.76
CA ALA A 335 3.10 -16.47 -1.59
C ALA A 335 2.19 -16.23 -2.79
N ALA A 336 2.30 -15.09 -3.48
CA ALA A 336 1.58 -14.82 -4.72
C ALA A 336 1.93 -15.85 -5.80
N GLU A 337 3.22 -16.12 -6.01
CA GLU A 337 3.69 -17.11 -6.99
C GLU A 337 3.22 -18.52 -6.64
N ARG A 338 3.32 -18.91 -5.36
CA ARG A 338 2.86 -20.22 -4.89
C ARG A 338 1.36 -20.40 -5.09
N VAL A 339 0.55 -19.39 -4.75
CA VAL A 339 -0.92 -19.44 -4.94
C VAL A 339 -1.27 -19.55 -6.42
N PHE A 340 -0.63 -18.78 -7.30
CA PHE A 340 -0.89 -18.85 -8.74
C PHE A 340 -0.36 -20.12 -9.40
N SER A 341 0.59 -20.83 -8.77
CA SER A 341 1.09 -22.12 -9.23
C SER A 341 0.21 -23.30 -8.79
N ASP A 342 -0.73 -23.10 -7.89
CA ASP A 342 -1.69 -24.13 -7.50
C ASP A 342 -2.57 -24.58 -8.68
N ASP A 343 -2.88 -25.89 -8.74
CA ASP A 343 -3.70 -26.48 -9.82
C ASP A 343 -5.06 -25.79 -10.03
N GLU A 344 -5.62 -25.21 -8.97
CA GLU A 344 -6.89 -24.48 -9.01
C GLU A 344 -6.80 -23.21 -9.86
N PHE A 345 -5.68 -22.47 -9.77
CA PHE A 345 -5.55 -21.14 -10.38
C PHE A 345 -4.66 -21.16 -11.62
N SER A 346 -3.64 -22.01 -11.65
CA SER A 346 -2.67 -22.08 -12.75
C SER A 346 -3.33 -22.38 -14.09
N LYS A 347 -4.35 -23.24 -14.11
CA LYS A 347 -5.08 -23.58 -15.35
C LYS A 347 -5.97 -22.43 -15.82
N GLU A 348 -6.65 -21.76 -14.90
CA GLU A 348 -7.59 -20.68 -15.20
C GLU A 348 -6.87 -19.41 -15.71
N PHE A 349 -5.76 -19.04 -15.03
CA PHE A 349 -4.96 -17.86 -15.40
C PHE A 349 -3.88 -18.16 -16.44
N SER A 350 -3.78 -19.39 -16.95
CA SER A 350 -2.85 -19.74 -17.99
C SER A 350 -3.22 -19.08 -19.33
N ALA A 351 -2.37 -18.16 -19.78
CA ALA A 351 -2.51 -17.61 -21.13
C ALA A 351 -2.33 -18.68 -22.22
N GLU A 352 -1.49 -19.70 -21.98
CA GLU A 352 -1.31 -20.83 -22.91
C GLU A 352 -2.61 -21.63 -23.06
N ASN A 353 -3.34 -21.87 -21.98
CA ASN A 353 -4.65 -22.51 -22.05
C ASN A 353 -5.67 -21.63 -22.78
N ALA A 354 -5.67 -20.33 -22.53
CA ALA A 354 -6.55 -19.39 -23.21
C ALA A 354 -6.26 -19.27 -24.72
N LEU A 355 -5.00 -19.40 -25.13
CA LEU A 355 -4.55 -19.25 -26.53
C LEU A 355 -4.35 -20.58 -27.27
N GLY A 356 -4.49 -21.71 -26.59
CA GLY A 356 -4.25 -23.04 -27.16
C GLY A 356 -5.14 -23.37 -28.37
N PRO A 357 -4.71 -24.30 -29.22
CA PRO A 357 -5.46 -24.65 -30.47
C PRO A 357 -6.84 -25.25 -30.21
N ALA A 358 -7.07 -25.80 -29.02
CA ALA A 358 -8.35 -26.33 -28.58
C ALA A 358 -9.19 -25.32 -27.77
N SER A 359 -8.68 -24.10 -27.54
CA SER A 359 -9.39 -23.07 -26.81
C SER A 359 -10.44 -22.39 -27.69
N ASP A 360 -11.60 -22.09 -27.10
CA ASP A 360 -12.58 -21.21 -27.74
C ASP A 360 -11.94 -19.84 -28.03
N PRO A 361 -12.04 -19.30 -29.27
CA PRO A 361 -11.56 -17.97 -29.61
C PRO A 361 -12.09 -16.84 -28.71
N HIS A 362 -13.19 -17.07 -28.02
CA HIS A 362 -13.79 -16.13 -27.06
C HIS A 362 -13.33 -16.33 -25.62
N THR A 363 -12.44 -17.29 -25.33
CA THR A 363 -11.86 -17.46 -23.99
C THR A 363 -10.93 -16.27 -23.70
N PRO A 364 -11.21 -15.48 -22.65
CA PRO A 364 -10.37 -14.33 -22.31
C PRO A 364 -9.04 -14.76 -21.69
N VAL A 365 -7.98 -13.99 -21.91
CA VAL A 365 -6.79 -14.03 -21.05
C VAL A 365 -7.09 -13.21 -19.80
N LEU A 366 -6.98 -13.81 -18.62
CA LEU A 366 -7.31 -13.14 -17.37
C LEU A 366 -6.14 -12.30 -16.86
N PHE A 367 -6.46 -11.12 -16.33
CA PHE A 367 -5.53 -10.25 -15.62
C PHE A 367 -5.41 -10.64 -14.16
N THR A 368 -4.26 -10.39 -13.54
CA THR A 368 -4.03 -10.58 -12.10
C THR A 368 -4.43 -9.34 -11.29
N GLY A 369 -4.47 -9.47 -9.96
CA GLY A 369 -4.74 -8.38 -9.02
C GLY A 369 -3.48 -7.82 -8.36
N GLU A 370 -3.64 -7.23 -7.16
CA GLU A 370 -2.53 -6.70 -6.35
C GLU A 370 -1.66 -7.85 -5.81
N MET A 371 -0.72 -8.25 -6.62
CA MET A 371 0.23 -9.33 -6.32
C MET A 371 1.59 -8.96 -6.90
N VAL A 372 2.62 -9.05 -6.08
CA VAL A 372 4.00 -8.85 -6.54
C VAL A 372 4.63 -10.22 -6.74
N PHE A 373 5.08 -10.47 -7.95
CA PHE A 373 5.65 -11.75 -8.37
C PHE A 373 7.16 -11.65 -8.57
N PRO A 374 7.92 -12.75 -8.38
CA PRO A 374 9.38 -12.76 -8.62
C PRO A 374 9.77 -12.32 -10.04
N PHE A 375 8.97 -12.68 -11.07
CA PHE A 375 9.26 -12.31 -12.45
C PHE A 375 9.29 -10.78 -12.69
N MET A 376 8.58 -10.00 -11.88
CA MET A 376 8.57 -8.54 -12.01
C MET A 376 9.96 -7.93 -11.77
N PHE A 377 10.80 -8.60 -10.97
CA PHE A 377 12.21 -8.22 -10.76
C PHE A 377 13.12 -8.60 -11.92
N ASP A 378 12.66 -9.43 -12.86
CA ASP A 378 13.34 -9.71 -14.12
C ASP A 378 12.84 -8.82 -15.26
N ASP A 379 11.57 -8.39 -15.20
CA ASP A 379 10.90 -7.66 -16.26
C ASP A 379 11.07 -6.14 -16.13
N VAL A 380 10.96 -5.60 -14.90
CA VAL A 380 11.08 -4.16 -14.65
C VAL A 380 12.55 -3.78 -14.43
N ALA A 381 13.13 -3.03 -15.37
CA ALA A 381 14.56 -2.68 -15.37
C ALA A 381 15.05 -2.08 -14.04
N ALA A 382 14.24 -1.19 -13.43
CA ALA A 382 14.59 -0.54 -12.16
C ALA A 382 14.57 -1.50 -10.95
N LEU A 383 13.85 -2.62 -11.04
CA LEU A 383 13.79 -3.65 -9.99
C LEU A 383 14.86 -4.73 -10.13
N THR A 384 15.43 -4.93 -11.31
CA THR A 384 16.40 -6.00 -11.57
C THR A 384 17.56 -6.00 -10.56
N PRO A 385 18.17 -4.87 -10.17
CA PRO A 385 19.22 -4.86 -9.14
C PRO A 385 18.74 -5.24 -7.74
N MET A 386 17.42 -5.20 -7.51
CA MET A 386 16.80 -5.51 -6.21
C MET A 386 16.34 -6.97 -6.07
N LYS A 387 16.46 -7.78 -7.14
CA LYS A 387 15.94 -9.15 -7.16
C LYS A 387 16.47 -10.00 -6.01
N ALA A 388 17.78 -10.08 -5.85
CA ALA A 388 18.39 -10.88 -4.79
C ALA A 388 17.99 -10.39 -3.38
N VAL A 389 17.82 -9.08 -3.20
CA VAL A 389 17.36 -8.49 -1.94
C VAL A 389 15.90 -8.85 -1.67
N ALA A 390 15.03 -8.79 -2.68
CA ALA A 390 13.64 -9.19 -2.57
C ALA A 390 13.49 -10.68 -2.27
N ASP A 391 14.31 -11.54 -2.91
CA ASP A 391 14.37 -12.98 -2.61
C ASP A 391 14.81 -13.25 -1.17
N ALA A 392 15.78 -12.50 -0.65
CA ALA A 392 16.21 -12.61 0.74
C ALA A 392 15.10 -12.18 1.72
N LEU A 393 14.37 -11.11 1.41
CA LEU A 393 13.23 -10.66 2.21
C LEU A 393 12.06 -11.65 2.17
N ALA A 394 11.77 -12.24 1.01
CA ALA A 394 10.73 -13.26 0.87
C ALA A 394 11.04 -14.52 1.69
N LYS A 395 12.31 -14.90 1.80
CA LYS A 395 12.79 -16.05 2.59
C LYS A 395 12.99 -15.77 4.08
N LYS A 396 12.92 -14.49 4.49
CA LYS A 396 13.04 -14.12 5.91
C LYS A 396 11.87 -14.70 6.71
N ASP A 397 12.17 -15.49 7.73
CA ASP A 397 11.20 -16.25 8.52
C ASP A 397 11.07 -15.80 9.98
N ASP A 398 11.91 -14.85 10.41
CA ASP A 398 11.98 -14.30 11.77
C ASP A 398 11.33 -12.92 11.91
N TRP A 399 10.21 -12.69 11.22
CA TRP A 399 9.49 -11.42 11.28
C TRP A 399 8.89 -11.16 12.67
N PRO A 400 8.96 -9.92 13.21
CA PRO A 400 8.26 -9.53 14.42
C PRO A 400 6.74 -9.65 14.26
N ARG A 401 6.04 -9.88 15.38
CA ARG A 401 4.58 -9.81 15.41
C ARG A 401 4.10 -8.38 15.18
N LEU A 402 3.13 -8.20 14.29
CA LEU A 402 2.52 -6.90 13.99
C LEU A 402 1.32 -6.59 14.90
N TYR A 403 0.46 -7.56 15.16
CA TYR A 403 -0.82 -7.33 15.81
C TYR A 403 -0.95 -8.14 17.10
N ASP A 404 -1.48 -7.49 18.14
CA ASP A 404 -1.92 -8.09 19.39
C ASP A 404 -3.45 -8.08 19.40
N VAL A 405 -4.07 -9.25 19.21
CA VAL A 405 -5.52 -9.39 19.12
C VAL A 405 -6.21 -9.10 20.44
N ASP A 406 -5.57 -9.41 21.57
CA ASP A 406 -6.16 -9.15 22.88
C ASP A 406 -6.10 -7.65 23.21
N ALA A 407 -5.00 -6.97 22.86
CA ALA A 407 -4.92 -5.52 22.93
C ALA A 407 -5.95 -4.83 22.03
N LEU A 408 -6.15 -5.32 20.79
CA LEU A 408 -7.17 -4.81 19.88
C LEU A 408 -8.59 -4.99 20.47
N ARG A 409 -8.91 -6.13 21.06
CA ARG A 409 -10.21 -6.38 21.72
C ARG A 409 -10.43 -5.49 22.95
N ALA A 410 -9.37 -5.21 23.70
CA ALA A 410 -9.42 -4.33 24.88
C ALA A 410 -9.37 -2.83 24.50
N CYS A 411 -9.16 -2.51 23.24
CA CYS A 411 -9.01 -1.13 22.77
C CYS A 411 -10.29 -0.34 22.98
N GLY A 412 -10.20 0.77 23.70
CA GLY A 412 -11.32 1.70 23.94
C GLY A 412 -11.37 2.87 22.97
N VAL A 413 -10.48 2.91 21.96
CA VAL A 413 -10.46 3.98 20.94
C VAL A 413 -11.65 3.82 19.99
N PRO A 414 -12.43 4.88 19.72
CA PRO A 414 -13.44 4.85 18.67
C PRO A 414 -12.79 4.60 17.30
N VAL A 415 -13.25 3.56 16.58
CA VAL A 415 -12.74 3.16 15.28
C VAL A 415 -13.87 3.10 14.26
N ALA A 416 -13.73 3.82 13.15
CA ALA A 416 -14.65 3.77 12.02
C ALA A 416 -13.91 3.42 10.72
N CYS A 417 -14.51 2.54 9.93
CA CYS A 417 -13.91 1.99 8.73
C CYS A 417 -14.85 2.13 7.52
N ALA A 418 -14.32 2.58 6.38
CA ALA A 418 -14.93 2.36 5.08
C ALA A 418 -14.33 1.08 4.47
N SER A 419 -15.16 0.09 4.19
CA SER A 419 -14.78 -1.19 3.59
C SER A 419 -15.49 -1.34 2.25
N TYR A 420 -14.73 -1.65 1.21
CA TYR A 420 -15.23 -1.66 -0.17
C TYR A 420 -15.48 -3.10 -0.61
N VAL A 421 -16.74 -3.38 -1.01
CA VAL A 421 -17.18 -4.74 -1.37
C VAL A 421 -16.44 -5.32 -2.58
N GLU A 422 -16.04 -4.43 -3.49
CA GLU A 422 -15.39 -4.80 -4.77
C GLU A 422 -13.86 -4.70 -4.73
N ASP A 423 -13.28 -4.49 -3.55
CA ASP A 423 -11.85 -4.24 -3.35
C ASP A 423 -11.00 -5.44 -3.82
N MET A 424 -10.03 -5.18 -4.71
CA MET A 424 -9.04 -6.15 -5.21
C MET A 424 -7.70 -6.06 -4.48
N PHE A 425 -7.59 -5.22 -3.45
CA PHE A 425 -6.37 -4.96 -2.69
C PHE A 425 -6.49 -5.47 -1.26
N VAL A 426 -7.60 -5.18 -0.61
CA VAL A 426 -7.91 -5.64 0.74
C VAL A 426 -9.24 -6.38 0.72
N ASP A 427 -9.19 -7.70 0.89
CA ASP A 427 -10.39 -8.53 0.79
C ASP A 427 -11.45 -8.13 1.81
N PHE A 428 -12.67 -7.95 1.34
CA PHE A 428 -13.81 -7.49 2.12
C PHE A 428 -14.18 -8.44 3.27
N ASP A 429 -14.15 -9.75 3.02
CA ASP A 429 -14.59 -10.74 4.00
C ASP A 429 -13.56 -10.84 5.15
N LEU A 430 -12.26 -10.84 4.83
CA LEU A 430 -11.18 -10.78 5.83
C LEU A 430 -11.16 -9.45 6.58
N ALA A 431 -11.47 -8.35 5.92
CA ALA A 431 -11.61 -7.03 6.56
C ALA A 431 -12.76 -7.00 7.56
N ALA A 432 -13.92 -7.59 7.22
CA ALA A 432 -15.07 -7.69 8.11
C ALA A 432 -14.76 -8.54 9.35
N GLU A 433 -14.05 -9.65 9.18
CA GLU A 433 -13.57 -10.48 10.30
C GLU A 433 -12.66 -9.66 11.24
N THR A 434 -11.71 -8.94 10.68
CA THR A 434 -10.79 -8.08 11.45
C THR A 434 -11.56 -6.99 12.20
N ALA A 435 -12.48 -6.31 11.54
CA ALA A 435 -13.29 -5.25 12.17
C ALA A 435 -14.05 -5.76 13.40
N SER A 436 -14.56 -6.99 13.36
CA SER A 436 -15.29 -7.61 14.48
C SER A 436 -14.42 -7.83 15.72
N ARG A 437 -13.09 -7.79 15.59
CA ARG A 437 -12.12 -8.03 16.66
C ARG A 437 -11.56 -6.77 17.32
N ILE A 438 -12.00 -5.58 16.87
CA ILE A 438 -11.53 -4.28 17.40
C ILE A 438 -12.52 -3.77 18.44
N GLY A 439 -12.03 -3.56 19.67
CA GLY A 439 -12.89 -3.13 20.80
C GLY A 439 -13.89 -4.19 21.24
N LYS A 440 -14.69 -3.84 22.23
CA LYS A 440 -15.67 -4.77 22.82
C LYS A 440 -16.80 -5.18 21.85
N TYR A 441 -17.19 -4.28 20.93
CA TYR A 441 -18.34 -4.45 20.06
C TYR A 441 -17.99 -4.46 18.56
N GLY A 442 -16.72 -4.52 18.20
CA GLY A 442 -16.20 -4.35 16.85
C GLY A 442 -16.04 -2.88 16.46
N ALA A 443 -15.25 -2.64 15.40
CA ALA A 443 -15.19 -1.33 14.76
C ALA A 443 -16.48 -1.01 14.03
N ARG A 444 -16.81 0.26 13.85
CA ARG A 444 -17.94 0.70 13.04
C ARG A 444 -17.57 0.63 11.57
N VAL A 445 -18.29 -0.16 10.79
CA VAL A 445 -17.98 -0.40 9.38
C VAL A 445 -19.06 0.15 8.48
N TRP A 446 -18.66 1.03 7.56
CA TRP A 446 -19.46 1.40 6.40
C TRP A 446 -19.04 0.55 5.21
N SER A 447 -19.86 -0.46 4.89
CA SER A 447 -19.67 -1.30 3.71
C SER A 447 -20.33 -0.65 2.50
N THR A 448 -19.59 -0.49 1.40
CA THR A 448 -20.12 0.14 0.21
C THR A 448 -19.51 -0.44 -1.07
N SER A 449 -20.30 -0.46 -2.15
CA SER A 449 -19.86 -0.76 -3.52
C SER A 449 -19.82 0.49 -4.42
N GLU A 450 -20.00 1.68 -3.84
CA GLU A 450 -19.92 2.95 -4.59
C GLU A 450 -18.49 3.25 -5.04
N TYR A 451 -17.49 2.78 -4.30
CA TYR A 451 -16.08 2.98 -4.56
C TYR A 451 -15.39 1.61 -4.65
N MET A 452 -14.25 1.63 -5.33
CA MET A 452 -13.27 0.55 -5.26
C MET A 452 -12.25 0.85 -4.15
N HIS A 453 -11.00 0.42 -4.29
CA HIS A 453 -9.99 0.60 -3.23
C HIS A 453 -9.70 2.05 -2.83
N SER A 454 -9.80 2.99 -3.75
CA SER A 454 -9.28 4.36 -3.59
C SER A 454 -10.33 5.41 -3.22
N GLY A 455 -11.45 5.04 -2.60
CA GLY A 455 -12.56 5.95 -2.30
C GLY A 455 -12.16 7.26 -1.62
N ILE A 456 -11.21 7.25 -0.67
CA ILE A 456 -10.72 8.46 0.00
C ILE A 456 -10.10 9.48 -0.97
N ARG A 457 -9.57 9.03 -2.11
CA ARG A 457 -9.02 9.89 -3.16
C ARG A 457 -10.09 10.38 -4.13
N GLU A 458 -11.20 9.66 -4.25
CA GLU A 458 -12.30 9.96 -5.16
C GLU A 458 -13.33 10.93 -4.52
N ASP A 459 -13.74 10.64 -3.28
CA ASP A 459 -14.74 11.41 -2.54
C ASP A 459 -14.35 11.57 -1.06
N GLY A 460 -13.12 12.01 -0.84
CA GLY A 460 -12.51 12.01 0.48
C GLY A 460 -13.22 12.88 1.50
N GLY A 461 -13.82 14.00 1.08
CA GLY A 461 -14.57 14.88 1.97
C GLY A 461 -15.80 14.18 2.58
N ARG A 462 -16.60 13.51 1.76
CA ARG A 462 -17.76 12.72 2.19
C ARG A 462 -17.34 11.54 3.07
N ILE A 463 -16.29 10.83 2.64
CA ILE A 463 -15.84 9.62 3.36
C ILE A 463 -15.31 9.99 4.73
N LEU A 464 -14.39 10.96 4.86
CA LEU A 464 -13.88 11.35 6.16
C LEU A 464 -14.96 11.88 7.08
N LYS A 465 -15.85 12.75 6.57
CA LYS A 465 -17.01 13.24 7.33
C LYS A 465 -17.83 12.08 7.90
N LYS A 466 -18.21 11.12 7.05
CA LYS A 466 -19.00 9.95 7.47
C LYS A 466 -18.30 9.13 8.55
N LEU A 467 -16.99 8.87 8.39
CA LEU A 467 -16.22 8.12 9.38
C LEU A 467 -16.11 8.84 10.72
N MET A 468 -15.95 10.17 10.71
CA MET A 468 -15.95 10.98 11.93
C MET A 468 -17.31 10.92 12.65
N GLU A 469 -18.41 11.11 11.92
CA GLU A 469 -19.77 11.03 12.45
C GLU A 469 -20.07 9.64 13.04
N MET A 470 -19.64 8.58 12.36
CA MET A 470 -19.77 7.20 12.85
C MET A 470 -18.96 6.98 14.13
N ALA A 471 -17.71 7.40 14.18
CA ALA A 471 -16.85 7.21 15.34
C ALA A 471 -17.36 7.95 16.58
N ARG A 472 -18.06 9.06 16.39
CA ARG A 472 -18.58 9.95 17.46
C ARG A 472 -20.04 9.70 17.84
N ASP A 473 -20.69 8.67 17.30
CA ASP A 473 -22.12 8.38 17.48
C ASP A 473 -23.07 9.49 16.98
N GLU A 474 -22.61 10.33 16.07
CA GLU A 474 -23.43 11.41 15.47
C GLU A 474 -24.30 10.87 14.33
N GLU A 475 -23.92 9.75 13.70
CA GLU A 475 -24.72 9.03 12.71
C GLU A 475 -25.33 7.78 13.36
N PRO A 476 -26.67 7.70 13.51
CA PRO A 476 -27.28 6.52 14.10
C PRO A 476 -27.10 5.30 13.18
N LEU A 477 -26.63 4.20 13.76
CA LEU A 477 -26.63 2.90 13.10
C LEU A 477 -28.09 2.45 12.94
N ARG A 478 -28.56 2.29 11.70
CA ARG A 478 -29.92 1.84 11.36
C ARG A 478 -29.95 0.39 10.96
#